data_0072c237c9cbf030972c30a23207df62
#
_entry.id   0072c237c9cbf030972c30a23207df62
#
_cell.length_a   1.000
_cell.length_b   1.000
_cell.length_c   1.000
_cell.angle_alpha   90.00
_cell.angle_beta   90.00
_cell.angle_gamma   90.00
#
_symmetry.space_group_name_H-M   'P 1'
#
loop_
_entity.id
_entity.type
_entity.pdbx_description
1 polymer ?
#
loop_
_entity_poly.entity_id
_entity_poly.type
_entity_poly.pdbx_seq_one_letter_code
_entity_poly.pdbx_strand_id
1 'polypeptide(L)'
;QRLINLLGITNGALNFDFINSLLYGGTINEETKKNWINLSKQENKIHTIFKNDFFFKRKLKNNTLNFLISDINRINIVFNKDLLHLALNGNFDYQDQTLNFDNTHIRAERYQKYNLQYEFNSKEKLILIGLSYLKGNHNINLNINHGSIYTALYGEYLDINYDISGYITDTSNFNLFQNNGNGVALDFAIKFYAGKNKINFYINDLGFIKWNTNSINFATDSTFSFIGI
;
A
#
# COMPACT_ATOMS: atom_id res chain seq x y z
N GLN A 1 -14.93 -21.65 -1.36
CA GLN A 1 -14.79 -20.73 -2.49
C GLN A 1 -13.53 -19.90 -2.32
N ARG A 2 -12.79 -19.67 -3.39
CA ARG A 2 -11.63 -18.75 -3.43
C ARG A 2 -12.01 -17.53 -4.24
N LEU A 3 -11.62 -16.35 -3.77
CA LEU A 3 -11.80 -15.07 -4.47
C LEU A 3 -10.47 -14.32 -4.45
N ILE A 4 -10.07 -13.80 -5.61
CA ILE A 4 -8.88 -12.97 -5.77
C ILE A 4 -9.35 -11.57 -6.17
N ASN A 5 -8.96 -10.56 -5.40
CA ASN A 5 -9.27 -9.17 -5.67
C ASN A 5 -7.97 -8.38 -5.82
N LEU A 6 -7.87 -7.62 -6.89
CA LEU A 6 -6.85 -6.61 -7.08
C LEU A 6 -7.55 -5.26 -7.26
N LEU A 7 -7.25 -4.31 -6.41
CA LEU A 7 -7.72 -2.94 -6.50
C LEU A 7 -6.50 -2.02 -6.59
N GLY A 8 -6.44 -1.22 -7.63
CA GLY A 8 -5.46 -0.16 -7.79
C GLY A 8 -6.17 1.17 -7.97
N ILE A 9 -5.78 2.19 -7.23
CA ILE A 9 -6.29 3.55 -7.32
C ILE A 9 -5.10 4.50 -7.44
N THR A 10 -5.15 5.38 -8.44
CA THR A 10 -4.17 6.45 -8.62
C THR A 10 -4.88 7.79 -8.72
N ASN A 11 -4.19 8.88 -8.44
CA ASN A 11 -4.78 10.22 -8.50
C ASN A 11 -4.60 10.92 -9.86
N GLY A 12 -4.52 10.19 -10.94
CA GLY A 12 -4.35 10.81 -12.26
C GLY A 12 -3.98 9.82 -13.34
N ALA A 13 -3.05 10.23 -14.16
CA ALA A 13 -2.63 9.55 -15.36
C ALA A 13 -1.74 8.33 -15.17
N LEU A 14 -1.29 8.05 -13.96
CA LEU A 14 -0.60 6.83 -13.62
C LEU A 14 -1.63 5.71 -13.60
N ASN A 15 -1.92 5.21 -14.79
CA ASN A 15 -2.93 4.19 -15.04
C ASN A 15 -2.47 2.79 -14.60
N PHE A 16 -3.28 1.80 -14.92
CA PHE A 16 -2.98 0.40 -14.59
C PHE A 16 -1.72 -0.11 -15.28
N ASP A 17 -1.37 0.43 -16.47
CA ASP A 17 -0.15 0.06 -17.20
C ASP A 17 1.11 0.50 -16.46
N PHE A 18 1.09 1.68 -15.83
CA PHE A 18 2.18 2.13 -14.95
C PHE A 18 2.38 1.17 -13.78
N ILE A 19 1.29 0.82 -13.08
CA ILE A 19 1.34 -0.12 -11.96
C ILE A 19 1.87 -1.49 -12.41
N ASN A 20 1.39 -2.00 -13.55
CA ASN A 20 1.85 -3.27 -14.11
C ASN A 20 3.34 -3.24 -14.46
N SER A 21 3.83 -2.15 -15.03
CA SER A 21 5.25 -1.99 -15.36
C SER A 21 6.13 -1.98 -14.11
N LEU A 22 5.66 -1.38 -13.02
CA LEU A 22 6.36 -1.43 -11.73
C LEU A 22 6.39 -2.84 -11.11
N LEU A 23 5.28 -3.58 -11.22
CA LEU A 23 5.13 -4.89 -10.56
C LEU A 23 5.82 -6.03 -11.34
N TYR A 24 5.77 -5.99 -12.66
CA TYR A 24 6.21 -7.09 -13.52
C TYR A 24 7.46 -6.77 -14.32
N GLY A 25 7.92 -5.52 -14.27
CA GLY A 25 9.06 -5.06 -15.05
C GLY A 25 8.76 -4.98 -16.55
N GLY A 26 9.81 -4.81 -17.33
CA GLY A 26 9.74 -4.72 -18.79
C GLY A 26 10.42 -3.46 -19.32
N THR A 27 10.57 -3.38 -20.64
CA THR A 27 11.11 -2.19 -21.29
C THR A 27 10.01 -1.18 -21.50
N ILE A 28 10.16 0.01 -20.92
CA ILE A 28 9.25 1.13 -21.09
C ILE A 28 9.79 2.01 -22.21
N ASN A 29 9.02 2.21 -23.29
CA ASN A 29 9.43 3.06 -24.39
C ASN A 29 9.37 4.55 -24.01
N GLU A 30 10.11 5.39 -24.72
CA GLU A 30 10.26 6.82 -24.44
C GLU A 30 8.93 7.60 -24.55
N GLU A 31 8.05 7.21 -25.45
CA GLU A 31 6.73 7.84 -25.60
C GLU A 31 5.87 7.60 -24.37
N THR A 32 5.88 6.38 -23.84
CA THR A 32 5.16 6.01 -22.62
C THR A 32 5.70 6.76 -21.40
N LYS A 33 7.03 6.85 -21.24
CA LYS A 33 7.67 7.64 -20.17
C LYS A 33 7.23 9.10 -20.22
N LYS A 34 7.35 9.75 -21.39
CA LYS A 34 6.94 11.14 -21.60
C LYS A 34 5.46 11.33 -21.27
N ASN A 35 4.60 10.41 -21.69
CA ASN A 35 3.18 10.48 -21.41
C ASN A 35 2.90 10.41 -19.90
N TRP A 36 3.49 9.47 -19.18
CA TRP A 36 3.33 9.36 -17.73
C TRP A 36 3.80 10.61 -16.99
N ILE A 37 4.97 11.16 -17.39
CA ILE A 37 5.51 12.38 -16.80
C ILE A 37 4.59 13.57 -17.05
N ASN A 38 4.12 13.76 -18.29
CA ASN A 38 3.26 14.90 -18.67
C ASN A 38 1.92 14.86 -17.93
N LEU A 39 1.39 13.66 -17.75
CA LEU A 39 0.12 13.45 -17.10
C LEU A 39 0.24 13.41 -15.56
N SER A 40 1.44 13.26 -14.99
CA SER A 40 1.66 13.26 -13.54
C SER A 40 1.39 14.64 -12.92
N LYS A 41 0.95 14.62 -11.67
CA LYS A 41 0.73 15.83 -10.87
C LYS A 41 1.99 16.15 -10.05
N GLN A 42 2.03 17.31 -9.42
CA GLN A 42 3.10 17.63 -8.47
C GLN A 42 3.13 16.62 -7.31
N GLU A 43 1.98 16.19 -6.81
CA GLU A 43 1.86 15.09 -5.86
C GLU A 43 1.08 13.94 -6.51
N ASN A 44 1.69 12.78 -6.53
CA ASN A 44 1.12 11.56 -7.09
C ASN A 44 0.86 10.54 -5.98
N LYS A 45 -0.23 9.78 -6.12
CA LYS A 45 -0.65 8.77 -5.15
C LYS A 45 -0.93 7.46 -5.86
N ILE A 46 -0.38 6.38 -5.33
CA ILE A 46 -0.67 5.02 -5.75
C ILE A 46 -1.16 4.27 -4.52
N HIS A 47 -2.34 3.70 -4.61
CA HIS A 47 -2.89 2.81 -3.60
C HIS A 47 -3.24 1.48 -4.25
N THR A 48 -2.65 0.40 -3.77
CA THR A 48 -2.90 -0.96 -4.27
C THR A 48 -3.28 -1.88 -3.13
N ILE A 49 -4.31 -2.68 -3.34
CA ILE A 49 -4.70 -3.76 -2.44
C ILE A 49 -4.78 -5.03 -3.26
N PHE A 50 -3.99 -6.03 -2.89
CA PHE A 50 -4.10 -7.38 -3.39
C PHE A 50 -4.62 -8.28 -2.26
N LYS A 51 -5.73 -8.97 -2.48
CA LYS A 51 -6.42 -9.75 -1.47
C LYS A 51 -6.80 -11.13 -2.03
N ASN A 52 -6.37 -12.18 -1.34
CA ASN A 52 -6.79 -13.55 -1.59
C ASN A 52 -7.70 -14.02 -0.45
N ASP A 53 -8.92 -14.37 -0.77
CA ASP A 53 -9.92 -14.82 0.19
C ASP A 53 -10.25 -16.30 0.00
N PHE A 54 -10.24 -17.06 1.09
CA PHE A 54 -10.80 -18.39 1.20
C PHE A 54 -12.01 -18.34 2.13
N PHE A 55 -13.14 -18.76 1.61
CA PHE A 55 -14.42 -18.54 2.24
C PHE A 55 -15.15 -19.87 2.47
N PHE A 56 -15.60 -20.08 3.72
CA PHE A 56 -16.42 -21.23 4.14
C PHE A 56 -17.72 -20.69 4.76
N LYS A 57 -18.85 -21.25 4.32
CA LYS A 57 -20.18 -20.82 4.77
C LYS A 57 -20.99 -22.05 5.21
N ARG A 58 -21.59 -21.95 6.42
CA ARG A 58 -22.50 -22.95 6.96
C ARG A 58 -23.83 -22.31 7.33
N LYS A 59 -24.91 -22.81 6.74
CA LYS A 59 -26.27 -22.42 7.14
C LYS A 59 -26.69 -23.11 8.46
N LEU A 60 -27.28 -22.34 9.36
CA LEU A 60 -27.80 -22.75 10.66
C LEU A 60 -29.27 -22.30 10.75
N LYS A 61 -30.21 -23.10 10.22
CA LYS A 61 -31.62 -22.70 10.08
C LYS A 61 -31.75 -21.37 9.34
N ASN A 62 -32.13 -20.30 10.06
CA ASN A 62 -32.29 -18.96 9.52
C ASN A 62 -30.99 -18.14 9.54
N ASN A 63 -29.96 -18.57 10.25
CA ASN A 63 -28.71 -17.86 10.44
C ASN A 63 -27.60 -18.48 9.60
N THR A 64 -26.43 -17.82 9.58
CA THR A 64 -25.28 -18.32 8.86
C THR A 64 -24.01 -18.10 9.67
N LEU A 65 -23.17 -19.10 9.70
CA LEU A 65 -21.80 -19.00 10.19
C LEU A 65 -20.86 -18.93 8.98
N ASN A 66 -20.02 -17.92 8.93
CA ASN A 66 -19.02 -17.72 7.91
C ASN A 66 -17.63 -17.77 8.54
N PHE A 67 -16.71 -18.46 7.89
CA PHE A 67 -15.28 -18.41 8.21
C PHE A 67 -14.52 -17.94 6.98
N LEU A 68 -13.71 -16.89 7.16
CA LEU A 68 -12.96 -16.25 6.10
C LEU A 68 -11.48 -16.22 6.48
N ILE A 69 -10.62 -16.70 5.58
CA ILE A 69 -9.17 -16.53 5.65
C ILE A 69 -8.79 -15.60 4.51
N SER A 70 -8.10 -14.51 4.82
CA SER A 70 -7.63 -13.56 3.83
C SER A 70 -6.12 -13.38 3.95
N ASP A 71 -5.41 -13.34 2.82
CA ASP A 71 -4.03 -12.83 2.71
C ASP A 71 -4.11 -11.47 2.03
N ILE A 72 -3.70 -10.42 2.73
CA ILE A 72 -3.91 -9.03 2.35
C ILE A 72 -2.57 -8.33 2.22
N ASN A 73 -2.32 -7.76 1.05
CA ASN A 73 -1.18 -6.90 0.78
C ASN A 73 -1.70 -5.51 0.40
N ARG A 74 -1.21 -4.48 1.08
CA ARG A 74 -1.53 -3.08 0.82
C ARG A 74 -0.27 -2.30 0.57
N ILE A 75 -0.29 -1.47 -0.46
CA ILE A 75 0.80 -0.56 -0.79
C ILE A 75 0.21 0.82 -1.00
N ASN A 76 0.74 1.81 -0.29
CA ASN A 76 0.44 3.22 -0.47
C ASN A 76 1.75 3.94 -0.75
N ILE A 77 1.80 4.66 -1.86
CA ILE A 77 2.95 5.48 -2.23
C ILE A 77 2.42 6.87 -2.53
N VAL A 78 3.02 7.87 -1.89
CA VAL A 78 2.85 9.28 -2.21
C VAL A 78 4.21 9.80 -2.63
N PHE A 79 4.29 10.42 -3.78
CA PHE A 79 5.55 10.94 -4.31
C PHE A 79 5.32 12.14 -5.21
N ASN A 80 6.34 12.97 -5.34
CA ASN A 80 6.28 14.14 -6.20
C ASN A 80 6.70 13.82 -7.65
N LYS A 81 6.50 14.79 -8.53
CA LYS A 81 6.79 14.64 -9.96
C LYS A 81 8.27 14.43 -10.24
N ASP A 82 9.16 15.09 -9.48
CA ASP A 82 10.61 15.01 -9.69
C ASP A 82 11.15 13.60 -9.40
N LEU A 83 10.59 12.91 -8.40
CA LEU A 83 10.93 11.51 -8.16
C LEU A 83 10.54 10.61 -9.33
N LEU A 84 9.42 10.90 -10.01
CA LEU A 84 9.03 10.17 -11.22
C LEU A 84 10.00 10.44 -12.38
N HIS A 85 10.42 11.70 -12.54
CA HIS A 85 11.44 12.08 -13.51
C HIS A 85 12.73 11.29 -13.29
N LEU A 86 13.25 11.30 -12.05
CA LEU A 86 14.45 10.58 -11.70
C LEU A 86 14.32 9.07 -11.95
N ALA A 87 13.18 8.47 -11.57
CA ALA A 87 12.95 7.03 -11.72
C ALA A 87 12.84 6.58 -13.19
N LEU A 88 12.32 7.41 -14.09
CA LEU A 88 12.10 7.04 -15.49
C LEU A 88 13.24 7.44 -16.42
N ASN A 89 13.88 8.59 -16.18
CA ASN A 89 14.89 9.17 -17.07
C ASN A 89 16.29 9.20 -16.45
N GLY A 90 16.42 8.98 -15.13
CA GLY A 90 17.67 9.24 -14.41
C GLY A 90 17.91 10.74 -14.21
N ASN A 91 19.12 11.10 -13.82
CA ASN A 91 19.52 12.47 -13.51
C ASN A 91 20.19 13.21 -14.69
N PHE A 92 20.58 12.51 -15.74
CA PHE A 92 21.37 13.08 -16.84
C PHE A 92 20.66 14.22 -17.58
N ASP A 93 19.35 14.10 -17.80
CA ASP A 93 18.54 15.12 -18.47
C ASP A 93 18.27 16.36 -17.60
N TYR A 94 18.68 16.33 -16.32
CA TYR A 94 18.43 17.38 -15.32
C TYR A 94 19.73 18.03 -14.83
N GLN A 95 20.74 18.14 -15.71
CA GLN A 95 21.99 18.85 -15.40
C GLN A 95 21.70 20.33 -15.10
N ASP A 96 22.47 20.88 -14.15
CA ASP A 96 22.30 22.24 -13.59
C ASP A 96 20.90 22.47 -12.97
N GLN A 97 20.27 21.40 -12.50
CA GLN A 97 18.97 21.43 -11.87
C GLN A 97 18.96 20.61 -10.59
N THR A 98 18.09 20.99 -9.67
CA THR A 98 17.82 20.21 -8.46
C THR A 98 16.46 19.52 -8.59
N LEU A 99 16.45 18.21 -8.47
CA LEU A 99 15.22 17.43 -8.34
C LEU A 99 14.92 17.24 -6.84
N ASN A 100 13.68 17.50 -6.44
CA ASN A 100 13.24 17.39 -5.05
C ASN A 100 12.33 16.18 -4.87
N PHE A 101 12.49 15.48 -3.73
CA PHE A 101 11.67 14.30 -3.38
C PHE A 101 10.95 14.49 -2.04
N ASP A 102 10.76 15.73 -1.62
CA ASP A 102 10.13 16.07 -0.36
C ASP A 102 8.75 15.44 -0.23
N ASN A 103 8.38 15.12 0.99
CA ASN A 103 7.07 14.56 1.33
C ASN A 103 6.74 13.24 0.59
N THR A 104 7.76 12.46 0.29
CA THR A 104 7.57 11.12 -0.27
C THR A 104 7.29 10.13 0.85
N HIS A 105 6.20 9.37 0.74
CA HIS A 105 5.80 8.38 1.72
C HIS A 105 5.54 7.03 1.05
N ILE A 106 6.16 5.99 1.57
CA ILE A 106 5.92 4.60 1.14
C ILE A 106 5.45 3.80 2.34
N ARG A 107 4.26 3.25 2.25
CA ARG A 107 3.72 2.34 3.23
C ARG A 107 3.32 1.03 2.55
N ALA A 108 3.91 -0.06 2.98
CA ALA A 108 3.57 -1.40 2.51
C ALA A 108 3.30 -2.30 3.71
N GLU A 109 2.20 -3.02 3.69
CA GLU A 109 1.83 -3.94 4.75
C GLU A 109 1.29 -5.25 4.18
N ARG A 110 1.64 -6.34 4.82
CA ARG A 110 1.06 -7.66 4.56
C ARG A 110 0.63 -8.30 5.85
N TYR A 111 -0.57 -8.86 5.86
CA TYR A 111 -1.10 -9.61 6.99
C TYR A 111 -2.11 -10.67 6.55
N GLN A 112 -2.26 -11.70 7.37
CA GLN A 112 -3.33 -12.67 7.25
C GLN A 112 -4.45 -12.35 8.26
N LYS A 113 -5.69 -12.41 7.77
CA LYS A 113 -6.90 -12.23 8.57
C LYS A 113 -7.62 -13.56 8.68
N TYR A 114 -7.90 -14.01 9.89
CA TYR A 114 -8.74 -15.15 10.21
C TYR A 114 -10.01 -14.63 10.87
N ASN A 115 -11.11 -14.67 10.14
CA ASN A 115 -12.34 -14.00 10.53
C ASN A 115 -13.48 -15.01 10.71
N LEU A 116 -14.14 -14.95 11.84
CA LEU A 116 -15.35 -15.69 12.15
C LEU A 116 -16.53 -14.71 12.19
N GLN A 117 -17.54 -14.93 11.35
CA GLN A 117 -18.70 -14.06 11.24
C GLN A 117 -19.98 -14.85 11.52
N TYR A 118 -20.88 -14.24 12.26
CA TYR A 118 -22.22 -14.73 12.46
C TYR A 118 -23.24 -13.78 11.84
N GLU A 119 -24.10 -14.33 10.97
CA GLU A 119 -25.11 -13.60 10.22
C GLU A 119 -26.51 -14.01 10.71
N PHE A 120 -27.20 -13.05 11.29
CA PHE A 120 -28.58 -13.17 11.69
C PHE A 120 -29.47 -12.74 10.53
N ASN A 121 -30.30 -13.66 10.05
CA ASN A 121 -31.21 -13.40 8.95
C ASN A 121 -32.66 -13.41 9.45
N SER A 122 -33.38 -12.35 9.15
CA SER A 122 -34.82 -12.29 9.27
C SER A 122 -35.46 -11.85 7.94
N LYS A 123 -36.79 -11.87 7.83
CA LYS A 123 -37.47 -11.45 6.59
C LYS A 123 -37.18 -9.99 6.19
N GLU A 124 -36.93 -9.13 7.18
CA GLU A 124 -36.81 -7.67 6.96
C GLU A 124 -35.40 -7.13 7.15
N LYS A 125 -34.54 -7.88 7.85
CA LYS A 125 -33.19 -7.42 8.20
C LYS A 125 -32.18 -8.53 8.22
N LEU A 126 -30.93 -8.16 7.92
CA LEU A 126 -29.74 -8.99 8.11
C LEU A 126 -28.77 -8.22 8.99
N ILE A 127 -28.26 -8.86 10.02
CA ILE A 127 -27.20 -8.32 10.88
C ILE A 127 -26.04 -9.30 10.83
N LEU A 128 -24.84 -8.78 10.57
CA LEU A 128 -23.59 -9.55 10.59
C LEU A 128 -22.68 -8.97 11.65
N ILE A 129 -22.11 -9.83 12.47
CA ILE A 129 -21.09 -9.52 13.45
C ILE A 129 -19.91 -10.46 13.18
N GLY A 130 -18.71 -9.91 13.08
CA GLY A 130 -17.47 -10.66 12.83
C GLY A 130 -16.38 -10.29 13.81
N LEU A 131 -15.59 -11.29 14.18
CA LEU A 131 -14.36 -11.15 14.97
C LEU A 131 -13.20 -11.72 14.18
N SER A 132 -12.12 -10.97 14.11
CA SER A 132 -10.91 -11.37 13.38
C SER A 132 -9.70 -11.43 14.29
N TYR A 133 -8.88 -12.46 14.08
CA TYR A 133 -7.49 -12.45 14.46
C TYR A 133 -6.65 -12.01 13.25
N LEU A 134 -5.71 -11.09 13.47
CA LEU A 134 -4.81 -10.54 12.46
C LEU A 134 -3.38 -11.01 12.77
N LYS A 135 -2.77 -11.67 11.80
CA LYS A 135 -1.36 -12.07 11.85
C LYS A 135 -0.55 -11.17 10.91
N GLY A 136 0.20 -10.23 11.46
CA GLY A 136 1.07 -9.33 10.72
C GLY A 136 2.33 -10.02 10.23
N ASN A 137 2.60 -9.95 8.92
CA ASN A 137 3.80 -10.51 8.32
C ASN A 137 4.87 -9.45 8.11
N HIS A 138 4.53 -8.39 7.37
CA HIS A 138 5.45 -7.31 7.04
C HIS A 138 4.76 -5.96 7.16
N ASN A 139 5.51 -4.97 7.66
CA ASN A 139 5.11 -3.58 7.65
C ASN A 139 6.34 -2.72 7.37
N ILE A 140 6.24 -1.91 6.34
CA ILE A 140 7.26 -0.96 5.92
C ILE A 140 6.59 0.41 5.91
N ASN A 141 7.19 1.37 6.58
CA ASN A 141 6.81 2.76 6.54
C ASN A 141 8.07 3.60 6.35
N LEU A 142 8.21 4.22 5.19
CA LEU A 142 9.34 5.05 4.82
C LEU A 142 8.84 6.45 4.54
N ASN A 143 9.47 7.46 5.14
CA ASN A 143 9.18 8.85 4.92
C ASN A 143 10.47 9.56 4.48
N ILE A 144 10.43 10.23 3.35
CA ILE A 144 11.43 11.21 2.93
C ILE A 144 10.85 12.57 3.27
N ASN A 145 11.24 13.13 4.42
CA ASN A 145 10.76 14.44 4.89
C ASN A 145 11.33 15.53 4.00
N HIS A 146 12.62 15.41 3.68
CA HIS A 146 13.35 16.22 2.73
C HIS A 146 14.26 15.34 1.90
N GLY A 147 14.32 15.61 0.60
CA GLY A 147 15.21 14.88 -0.29
C GLY A 147 15.48 15.68 -1.56
N SER A 148 16.73 15.80 -1.95
CA SER A 148 17.09 16.46 -3.20
C SER A 148 18.34 15.85 -3.82
N ILE A 149 18.41 15.95 -5.13
CA ILE A 149 19.60 15.63 -5.91
C ILE A 149 19.86 16.77 -6.90
N TYR A 150 21.04 17.36 -6.81
CA TYR A 150 21.56 18.29 -7.80
C TYR A 150 22.56 17.57 -8.69
N THR A 151 22.46 17.75 -9.99
CA THR A 151 23.40 17.19 -10.98
C THR A 151 24.14 18.34 -11.63
N ALA A 152 25.46 18.40 -11.43
CA ALA A 152 26.29 19.42 -12.07
C ALA A 152 26.34 19.23 -13.59
N LEU A 153 26.68 20.32 -14.31
CA LEU A 153 26.93 20.27 -15.74
C LEU A 153 27.97 19.17 -16.07
N TYR A 154 27.76 18.47 -17.14
CA TYR A 154 28.60 17.37 -17.61
C TYR A 154 28.77 16.22 -16.61
N GLY A 155 27.96 16.20 -15.54
CA GLY A 155 28.02 15.17 -14.50
C GLY A 155 29.28 15.24 -13.64
N GLU A 156 29.91 16.40 -13.52
CA GLU A 156 31.15 16.59 -12.75
C GLU A 156 30.96 16.16 -11.27
N TYR A 157 29.81 16.42 -10.70
CA TYR A 157 29.43 15.95 -9.36
C TYR A 157 27.93 15.86 -9.20
N LEU A 158 27.53 15.12 -8.16
CA LEU A 158 26.17 15.03 -7.66
C LEU A 158 26.14 15.45 -6.20
N ASP A 159 25.28 16.40 -5.86
CA ASP A 159 24.99 16.71 -4.47
C ASP A 159 23.67 16.07 -4.07
N ILE A 160 23.71 15.28 -3.02
CA ILE A 160 22.55 14.58 -2.49
C ILE A 160 22.32 15.05 -1.06
N ASN A 161 21.11 15.49 -0.79
CA ASN A 161 20.66 15.87 0.54
C ASN A 161 19.40 15.09 0.88
N TYR A 162 19.34 14.52 2.08
CA TYR A 162 18.18 13.73 2.50
C TYR A 162 17.96 13.76 4.01
N ASP A 163 16.70 13.81 4.39
CA ASP A 163 16.15 13.51 5.71
C ASP A 163 15.12 12.39 5.54
N ILE A 164 15.50 11.18 5.97
CA ILE A 164 14.71 9.97 5.81
C ILE A 164 14.47 9.36 7.18
N SER A 165 13.22 9.02 7.44
CA SER A 165 12.83 8.25 8.61
C SER A 165 11.99 7.04 8.21
N GLY A 166 12.06 6.00 8.99
CA GLY A 166 11.32 4.80 8.63
C GLY A 166 11.21 3.78 9.73
N TYR A 167 10.34 2.84 9.45
CA TYR A 167 10.06 1.68 10.26
C TYR A 167 9.91 0.47 9.35
N ILE A 168 10.63 -0.60 9.67
CA ILE A 168 10.58 -1.86 8.94
C ILE A 168 10.48 -3.00 9.95
N THR A 169 9.53 -3.89 9.77
CA THR A 169 9.48 -5.14 10.54
C THR A 169 10.68 -6.00 10.22
N ASP A 170 11.05 -6.88 11.17
CA ASP A 170 12.21 -7.78 11.06
C ASP A 170 12.32 -8.42 9.66
N THR A 171 13.45 -8.16 9.02
CA THR A 171 13.79 -8.66 7.67
C THR A 171 14.69 -9.91 7.72
N SER A 172 15.12 -10.34 8.89
CA SER A 172 16.08 -11.47 9.05
C SER A 172 15.51 -12.80 8.55
N ASN A 173 14.18 -12.91 8.45
CA ASN A 173 13.48 -14.07 7.92
C ASN A 173 12.38 -13.63 6.96
N PHE A 174 12.68 -13.54 5.68
CA PHE A 174 11.70 -13.22 4.63
C PHE A 174 10.78 -14.42 4.32
N ASN A 175 10.16 -15.00 5.36
CA ASN A 175 9.22 -16.10 5.18
C ASN A 175 7.80 -15.52 5.00
N LEU A 176 7.10 -15.98 3.95
CA LEU A 176 5.72 -15.59 3.63
C LEU A 176 4.74 -15.78 4.80
N PHE A 177 5.06 -16.63 5.77
CA PHE A 177 4.23 -16.97 6.92
C PHE A 177 4.81 -16.48 8.26
N GLN A 178 5.83 -15.63 8.24
CA GLN A 178 6.40 -15.08 9.45
C GLN A 178 5.36 -14.30 10.27
N ASN A 179 5.47 -14.37 11.59
CA ASN A 179 4.62 -13.62 12.51
C ASN A 179 5.44 -12.47 13.13
N ASN A 180 5.30 -11.28 12.55
CA ASN A 180 5.93 -10.05 13.03
C ASN A 180 4.94 -9.13 13.76
N GLY A 181 3.70 -9.56 13.92
CA GLY A 181 2.68 -8.79 14.64
C GLY A 181 1.40 -9.56 14.84
N ASN A 182 0.66 -9.21 15.88
CA ASN A 182 -0.61 -9.81 16.21
C ASN A 182 -1.66 -8.72 16.46
N GLY A 183 -2.89 -8.99 16.05
CA GLY A 183 -3.96 -8.03 16.19
C GLY A 183 -5.33 -8.64 16.18
N VAL A 184 -6.31 -7.78 16.39
CA VAL A 184 -7.72 -8.12 16.37
C VAL A 184 -8.50 -7.07 15.59
N ALA A 185 -9.58 -7.49 14.95
CA ALA A 185 -10.52 -6.58 14.30
C ALA A 185 -11.95 -7.06 14.41
N LEU A 186 -12.89 -6.12 14.33
CA LEU A 186 -14.33 -6.33 14.35
C LEU A 186 -14.93 -5.95 13.00
N ASP A 187 -15.88 -6.77 12.55
CA ASP A 187 -16.74 -6.47 11.42
C ASP A 187 -18.18 -6.34 11.90
N PHE A 188 -18.89 -5.38 11.36
CA PHE A 188 -20.32 -5.18 11.59
C PHE A 188 -21.01 -4.81 10.29
N ALA A 189 -22.15 -5.45 10.01
CA ALA A 189 -23.00 -5.02 8.92
C ALA A 189 -24.47 -5.14 9.31
N ILE A 190 -25.26 -4.18 8.86
CA ILE A 190 -26.71 -4.23 8.93
C ILE A 190 -27.32 -3.88 7.58
N LYS A 191 -28.29 -4.70 7.14
CA LYS A 191 -29.11 -4.46 5.96
C LYS A 191 -30.56 -4.52 6.38
N PHE A 192 -31.35 -3.55 5.97
CA PHE A 192 -32.79 -3.52 6.23
C PHE A 192 -33.54 -2.83 5.10
N TYR A 193 -34.85 -3.08 5.01
CA TYR A 193 -35.72 -2.48 4.05
C TYR A 193 -36.52 -1.37 4.69
N ALA A 194 -36.52 -0.17 4.11
CA ALA A 194 -37.33 0.98 4.47
C ALA A 194 -38.29 1.28 3.30
N GLY A 195 -39.49 0.70 3.34
CA GLY A 195 -40.41 0.71 2.22
C GLY A 195 -39.84 -0.03 1.00
N LYS A 196 -39.68 0.67 -0.13
CA LYS A 196 -39.06 0.12 -1.36
C LYS A 196 -37.53 0.22 -1.37
N ASN A 197 -36.94 0.91 -0.41
CA ASN A 197 -35.50 1.16 -0.36
C ASN A 197 -34.79 0.10 0.48
N LYS A 198 -33.61 -0.30 0.00
CA LYS A 198 -32.68 -1.17 0.73
C LYS A 198 -31.55 -0.33 1.30
N ILE A 199 -31.41 -0.30 2.61
CA ILE A 199 -30.35 0.42 3.31
C ILE A 199 -29.33 -0.59 3.79
N ASN A 200 -28.04 -0.33 3.48
CA ASN A 200 -26.92 -1.13 3.94
C ASN A 200 -25.96 -0.20 4.69
N PHE A 201 -25.57 -0.61 5.88
CA PHE A 201 -24.49 -0.01 6.65
C PHE A 201 -23.50 -1.11 7.00
N TYR A 202 -22.20 -0.83 6.87
CA TYR A 202 -21.15 -1.78 7.22
C TYR A 202 -19.91 -1.07 7.73
N ILE A 203 -19.25 -1.72 8.69
CA ILE A 203 -17.91 -1.42 9.17
C ILE A 203 -17.11 -2.71 9.02
N ASN A 204 -15.98 -2.62 8.33
CA ASN A 204 -15.09 -3.76 8.15
C ASN A 204 -13.72 -3.42 8.74
N ASP A 205 -13.08 -4.44 9.34
CA ASP A 205 -11.70 -4.35 9.82
C ASP A 205 -11.45 -3.21 10.82
N LEU A 206 -12.41 -2.94 11.71
CA LEU A 206 -12.20 -2.00 12.81
C LEU A 206 -11.27 -2.65 13.84
N GLY A 207 -9.98 -2.37 13.76
CA GLY A 207 -8.98 -3.04 14.57
C GLY A 207 -7.57 -2.50 14.41
N PHE A 208 -6.62 -3.24 14.95
CA PHE A 208 -5.20 -2.89 14.90
C PHE A 208 -4.32 -4.13 14.88
N ILE A 209 -3.07 -3.95 14.47
CA ILE A 209 -1.99 -4.93 14.60
C ILE A 209 -0.90 -4.30 15.46
N LYS A 210 -0.50 -4.99 16.54
CA LYS A 210 0.68 -4.67 17.34
C LYS A 210 1.85 -5.41 16.73
N TRP A 211 2.81 -4.65 16.20
CA TRP A 211 4.02 -5.19 15.60
C TRP A 211 5.06 -5.56 16.67
N ASN A 212 5.92 -6.53 16.39
CA ASN A 212 6.92 -7.05 17.32
C ASN A 212 8.04 -6.05 17.58
N THR A 213 8.79 -6.27 18.66
CA THR A 213 9.92 -5.44 19.11
C THR A 213 11.16 -5.57 18.22
N ASN A 214 11.27 -6.60 17.39
CA ASN A 214 12.38 -6.80 16.46
C ASN A 214 12.29 -5.91 15.21
N SER A 215 11.40 -4.95 15.22
CA SER A 215 11.25 -3.96 14.16
C SER A 215 12.37 -2.93 14.26
N ILE A 216 12.87 -2.52 13.08
CA ILE A 216 13.93 -1.53 12.96
C ILE A 216 13.27 -0.17 12.74
N ASN A 217 13.56 0.78 13.64
CA ASN A 217 13.27 2.18 13.40
C ASN A 217 14.59 2.86 13.04
N PHE A 218 14.57 3.68 12.02
CA PHE A 218 15.72 4.46 11.60
C PHE A 218 15.33 5.90 11.26
N ALA A 219 16.24 6.81 11.50
CA ALA A 219 16.19 8.18 11.04
C ALA A 219 17.60 8.58 10.65
N THR A 220 17.76 9.22 9.52
CA THR A 220 19.03 9.68 9.01
C THR A 220 18.86 10.99 8.27
N ASP A 221 19.71 11.95 8.55
CA ASP A 221 19.78 13.25 7.91
C ASP A 221 21.24 13.45 7.50
N SER A 222 21.49 13.67 6.22
CA SER A 222 22.83 13.82 5.71
C SER A 222 22.86 14.53 4.37
N THR A 223 24.02 15.11 4.08
CA THR A 223 24.36 15.68 2.79
C THR A 223 25.70 15.10 2.34
N PHE A 224 25.78 14.67 1.11
CA PHE A 224 27.06 14.23 0.54
C PHE A 224 27.17 14.57 -0.94
N SER A 225 28.41 14.79 -1.39
CA SER A 225 28.73 15.03 -2.78
C SER A 225 29.44 13.82 -3.35
N PHE A 226 28.99 13.37 -4.49
CA PHE A 226 29.66 12.34 -5.29
C PHE A 226 30.34 13.03 -6.47
N ILE A 227 31.67 12.93 -6.55
CA ILE A 227 32.45 13.49 -7.66
C ILE A 227 32.60 12.41 -8.71
N GLY A 228 32.15 12.70 -9.93
CA GLY A 228 32.31 11.81 -11.07
C GLY A 228 33.79 11.58 -11.41
N ILE A 229 34.08 10.43 -11.99
CA ILE A 229 35.42 10.08 -12.49
C ILE A 229 35.55 10.56 -13.91
#